data_1e5793f84ad0c073188e5e720d1d76d2
#
_entry.id   1e5793f84ad0c073188e5e720d1d76d2
#
_cell.length_a   1.000
_cell.length_b   1.000
_cell.length_c   1.000
_cell.angle_alpha   90.00
_cell.angle_beta   90.00
_cell.angle_gamma   90.00
#
_symmetry.space_group_name_H-M   'P 1'
#
loop_
_entity.id
_entity.type
_entity.pdbx_description
1 polymer ?
#
loop_
_entity_poly.entity_id
_entity_poly.type
_entity_poly.pdbx_seq_one_letter_code
_entity_poly.pdbx_strand_id
1 'polypeptide(L)'
;MDESSTNVRMVALRARAPKGERAFGKAPKNWEKNVTLISSISSDGMGPSMSIEGSADGEAFALYVERFLCPNLKDGQVVVMDNLQVHKTKRVRELIEGRGCSLVFLPSYSPDFNPIEEAFSKVKGLLRRAKARSFEALVEDTGGALSAVSERDALGFFVHCGYAIPRVHSL
;
A
#
# COMPACT_ATOMS: atom_id res chain seq x y z
N MET A 1 2.76 -2.15 -7.19
CA MET A 1 2.63 -2.81 -5.87
C MET A 1 3.81 -2.48 -4.99
N ASP A 2 3.66 -2.56 -3.67
CA ASP A 2 4.70 -2.15 -2.72
C ASP A 2 4.37 -2.61 -1.29
N GLU A 3 5.27 -2.34 -0.32
CA GLU A 3 5.10 -2.59 1.10
C GLU A 3 5.02 -1.31 1.91
N SER A 4 4.29 -1.37 3.02
CA SER A 4 4.19 -0.26 3.95
C SER A 4 4.11 -0.73 5.39
N SER A 5 4.92 -0.14 6.27
CA SER A 5 4.90 -0.47 7.69
C SER A 5 3.94 0.41 8.48
N THR A 6 3.20 -0.22 9.39
CA THR A 6 2.29 0.41 10.35
C THR A 6 2.50 -0.17 11.76
N ASN A 7 1.96 0.46 12.78
CA ASN A 7 1.99 -0.05 14.16
C ASN A 7 0.92 0.62 15.03
N VAL A 8 0.65 0.04 16.20
CA VAL A 8 -0.36 0.54 17.15
C VAL A 8 0.00 1.88 17.82
N ARG A 9 1.20 2.41 17.58
CA ARG A 9 1.64 3.71 18.10
C ARG A 9 1.27 4.88 17.20
N MET A 10 0.60 4.61 16.08
CA MET A 10 0.20 5.66 15.16
C MET A 10 -0.73 6.66 15.85
N VAL A 11 -0.35 7.93 15.78
CA VAL A 11 -1.11 9.07 16.32
C VAL A 11 -1.24 10.15 15.25
N ALA A 12 -2.21 11.03 15.43
CA ALA A 12 -2.37 12.19 14.56
C ALA A 12 -1.08 13.03 14.56
N LEU A 13 -0.55 13.30 13.37
CA LEU A 13 0.68 14.10 13.19
C LEU A 13 0.45 15.59 13.37
N ARG A 14 -0.82 16.04 13.29
CA ARG A 14 -1.23 17.43 13.40
C ARG A 14 -2.51 17.51 14.22
N ALA A 15 -2.63 18.58 15.02
CA ALA A 15 -3.84 18.93 15.75
C ALA A 15 -4.04 20.45 15.70
N ARG A 16 -5.26 20.91 15.98
CA ARG A 16 -5.58 22.33 16.10
C ARG A 16 -5.84 22.65 17.55
N ALA A 17 -5.40 23.83 18.00
CA ALA A 17 -5.69 24.42 19.29
C ALA A 17 -6.08 25.89 19.07
N PRO A 18 -6.72 26.56 20.04
CA PRO A 18 -6.93 28.00 20.03
C PRO A 18 -5.61 28.76 19.80
N LYS A 19 -5.71 29.96 19.24
CA LYS A 19 -4.53 30.81 18.99
C LYS A 19 -3.78 31.08 20.31
N GLY A 20 -2.50 30.77 20.32
CA GLY A 20 -1.63 30.91 21.50
C GLY A 20 -1.54 29.66 22.38
N GLU A 21 -2.32 28.62 22.09
CA GLU A 21 -2.29 27.36 22.84
C GLU A 21 -1.59 26.26 22.04
N ARG A 22 -1.02 25.28 22.77
CA ARG A 22 -0.39 24.11 22.18
C ARG A 22 -1.35 22.92 22.20
N ALA A 23 -1.53 22.28 21.06
CA ALA A 23 -2.27 21.02 21.01
C ALA A 23 -1.45 19.88 21.65
N PHE A 24 -2.05 19.18 22.62
CA PHE A 24 -1.43 18.03 23.28
C PHE A 24 -2.11 16.73 22.83
N GLY A 25 -1.32 15.67 22.71
CA GLY A 25 -1.78 14.33 22.44
C GLY A 25 -1.00 13.29 23.24
N LYS A 26 -1.63 12.14 23.50
CA LYS A 26 -0.97 11.00 24.14
C LYS A 26 -0.64 9.95 23.08
N ALA A 27 0.59 9.47 23.04
CA ALA A 27 1.03 8.34 22.23
C ALA A 27 1.29 7.12 23.15
N PRO A 28 0.97 5.90 22.73
CA PRO A 28 1.33 4.70 23.48
C PRO A 28 2.85 4.56 23.56
N LYS A 29 3.34 4.08 24.70
CA LYS A 29 4.76 3.76 24.91
C LYS A 29 5.11 2.31 24.56
N ASN A 30 4.13 1.45 24.37
CA ASN A 30 4.35 0.02 24.14
C ASN A 30 5.15 -0.20 22.85
N TRP A 31 6.17 -1.05 22.96
CA TRP A 31 7.01 -1.50 21.85
C TRP A 31 6.40 -2.79 21.27
N GLU A 32 5.25 -2.68 20.63
CA GLU A 32 4.72 -3.78 19.86
C GLU A 32 5.42 -3.83 18.48
N LYS A 33 5.44 -5.02 17.89
CA LYS A 33 6.03 -5.25 16.59
C LYS A 33 5.31 -4.42 15.52
N ASN A 34 6.04 -4.01 14.50
CA ASN A 34 5.46 -3.39 13.32
C ASN A 34 4.58 -4.41 12.58
N VAL A 35 3.60 -3.92 11.87
CA VAL A 35 2.83 -4.68 10.88
C VAL A 35 3.25 -4.19 9.51
N THR A 36 3.76 -5.08 8.68
CA THR A 36 4.05 -4.80 7.28
C THR A 36 2.84 -5.19 6.44
N LEU A 37 2.33 -4.23 5.70
CA LEU A 37 1.27 -4.39 4.71
C LEU A 37 1.90 -4.49 3.34
N ILE A 38 1.69 -5.60 2.62
CA ILE A 38 2.02 -5.74 1.21
C ILE A 38 0.72 -5.62 0.42
N SER A 39 0.69 -4.78 -0.61
CA SER A 39 -0.52 -4.53 -1.39
C SER A 39 -0.23 -4.15 -2.83
N SER A 40 -1.27 -4.12 -3.63
CA SER A 40 -1.27 -3.61 -5.00
C SER A 40 -2.36 -2.56 -5.19
N ILE A 41 -2.24 -1.77 -6.24
CA ILE A 41 -3.26 -0.82 -6.68
C ILE A 41 -3.42 -0.92 -8.20
N SER A 42 -4.64 -0.79 -8.65
CA SER A 42 -5.00 -0.65 -10.07
C SER A 42 -5.89 0.57 -10.26
N SER A 43 -6.33 0.84 -11.48
CA SER A 43 -7.36 1.85 -11.74
C SER A 43 -8.65 1.62 -10.97
N ASP A 44 -8.95 0.38 -10.62
CA ASP A 44 -10.19 -0.02 -9.96
C ASP A 44 -10.14 0.15 -8.43
N GLY A 45 -8.97 0.50 -7.86
CA GLY A 45 -8.75 0.65 -6.43
C GLY A 45 -7.63 -0.23 -5.89
N MET A 46 -7.65 -0.46 -4.58
CA MET A 46 -6.71 -1.37 -3.92
C MET A 46 -6.96 -2.80 -4.35
N GLY A 47 -5.88 -3.48 -4.70
CA GLY A 47 -5.89 -4.92 -4.96
C GLY A 47 -5.77 -5.76 -3.69
N PRO A 48 -5.52 -7.07 -3.85
CA PRO A 48 -5.34 -7.96 -2.71
C PRO A 48 -4.21 -7.47 -1.82
N SER A 49 -4.36 -7.68 -0.52
CA SER A 49 -3.42 -7.20 0.49
C SER A 49 -3.10 -8.29 1.49
N MET A 50 -1.88 -8.29 2.02
CA MET A 50 -1.42 -9.19 3.05
C MET A 50 -0.75 -8.41 4.18
N SER A 51 -1.12 -8.68 5.42
CA SER A 51 -0.48 -8.10 6.61
C SER A 51 0.38 -9.14 7.29
N ILE A 52 1.59 -8.75 7.68
CA ILE A 52 2.59 -9.60 8.33
C ILE A 52 3.05 -8.90 9.60
N GLU A 53 3.15 -9.64 10.71
CA GLU A 53 3.81 -9.14 11.91
C GLU A 53 5.32 -9.08 11.69
N GLY A 54 5.93 -7.92 11.90
CA GLY A 54 7.35 -7.68 11.64
C GLY A 54 7.64 -7.16 10.24
N SER A 55 8.84 -7.44 9.75
CA SER A 55 9.29 -7.04 8.41
C SER A 55 8.96 -8.13 7.39
N ALA A 56 8.59 -7.73 6.18
CA ALA A 56 8.53 -8.65 5.06
C ALA A 56 9.95 -8.95 4.56
N ASP A 57 10.22 -10.21 4.32
CA ASP A 57 11.41 -10.67 3.60
C ASP A 57 11.07 -11.09 2.16
N GLY A 58 12.08 -11.52 1.41
CA GLY A 58 11.89 -11.92 0.03
C GLY A 58 10.96 -13.14 -0.14
N GLU A 59 10.87 -14.03 0.86
CA GLU A 59 9.98 -15.19 0.81
C GLU A 59 8.53 -14.78 1.05
N ALA A 60 8.29 -13.94 2.04
CA ALA A 60 6.97 -13.38 2.31
C ALA A 60 6.45 -12.56 1.11
N PHE A 61 7.33 -11.79 0.47
CA PHE A 61 7.00 -11.06 -0.74
C PHE A 61 6.65 -12.00 -1.91
N ALA A 62 7.45 -13.04 -2.15
CA ALA A 62 7.17 -14.03 -3.19
C ALA A 62 5.87 -14.80 -2.90
N LEU A 63 5.59 -15.12 -1.64
CA LEU A 63 4.33 -15.74 -1.21
C LEU A 63 3.13 -14.83 -1.52
N TYR A 64 3.24 -13.52 -1.23
CA TYR A 64 2.21 -12.56 -1.59
C TYR A 64 1.96 -12.54 -3.11
N VAL A 65 3.02 -12.47 -3.90
CA VAL A 65 2.90 -12.49 -5.37
C VAL A 65 2.20 -13.77 -5.85
N GLU A 66 2.61 -14.94 -5.33
CA GLU A 66 2.05 -16.24 -5.74
C GLU A 66 0.59 -16.42 -5.32
N ARG A 67 0.26 -16.12 -4.06
CA ARG A 67 -1.03 -16.47 -3.45
C ARG A 67 -2.09 -15.39 -3.56
N PHE A 68 -1.68 -14.13 -3.63
CA PHE A 68 -2.59 -12.99 -3.59
C PHE A 68 -2.59 -12.21 -4.91
N LEU A 69 -1.42 -11.84 -5.44
CA LEU A 69 -1.37 -11.03 -6.65
C LEU A 69 -1.71 -11.84 -7.91
N CYS A 70 -0.97 -12.91 -8.18
CA CYS A 70 -1.09 -13.69 -9.41
C CYS A 70 -2.50 -14.24 -9.71
N PRO A 71 -3.29 -14.71 -8.72
CA PRO A 71 -4.67 -15.13 -8.98
C PRO A 71 -5.59 -14.01 -9.49
N ASN A 72 -5.24 -12.76 -9.21
CA ASN A 72 -6.01 -11.57 -9.58
C ASN A 72 -5.47 -10.84 -10.82
N LEU A 73 -4.33 -11.28 -11.36
CA LEU A 73 -3.78 -10.73 -12.60
C LEU A 73 -4.55 -11.24 -13.82
N LYS A 74 -4.74 -10.34 -14.77
CA LYS A 74 -5.30 -10.63 -16.10
C LYS A 74 -4.17 -10.60 -17.13
N ASP A 75 -4.25 -11.49 -18.12
CA ASP A 75 -3.29 -11.52 -19.22
C ASP A 75 -3.11 -10.14 -19.87
N GLY A 76 -1.89 -9.79 -20.21
CA GLY A 76 -1.52 -8.51 -20.80
C GLY A 76 -1.35 -7.35 -19.82
N GLN A 77 -1.58 -7.54 -18.52
CA GLN A 77 -1.32 -6.48 -17.53
C GLN A 77 0.16 -6.22 -17.32
N VAL A 78 0.48 -4.99 -16.92
CA VAL A 78 1.83 -4.58 -16.53
C VAL A 78 1.87 -4.41 -15.02
N VAL A 79 2.69 -5.22 -14.35
CA VAL A 79 2.95 -5.11 -12.91
C VAL A 79 4.15 -4.19 -12.71
N VAL A 80 3.92 -3.06 -12.03
CA VAL A 80 4.95 -2.09 -11.70
C VAL A 80 5.34 -2.24 -10.23
N MET A 81 6.64 -2.31 -9.97
CA MET A 81 7.24 -2.40 -8.62
C MET A 81 8.33 -1.36 -8.46
N ASP A 82 8.68 -1.05 -7.22
CA ASP A 82 9.88 -0.30 -6.94
C ASP A 82 11.17 -1.11 -7.27
N ASN A 83 12.31 -0.48 -7.12
CA ASN A 83 13.60 -1.04 -7.52
C ASN A 83 14.36 -1.75 -6.38
N LEU A 84 13.67 -2.26 -5.34
CA LEU A 84 14.30 -3.00 -4.26
C LEU A 84 14.80 -4.39 -4.73
N GLN A 85 15.92 -4.82 -4.16
CA GLN A 85 16.54 -6.10 -4.53
C GLN A 85 15.65 -7.30 -4.19
N VAL A 86 14.90 -7.22 -3.10
CA VAL A 86 13.97 -8.29 -2.68
C VAL A 86 12.84 -8.53 -3.69
N HIS A 87 12.48 -7.53 -4.49
CA HIS A 87 11.48 -7.63 -5.54
C HIS A 87 12.01 -8.23 -6.84
N LYS A 88 13.34 -8.21 -7.03
CA LYS A 88 14.01 -8.63 -8.29
C LYS A 88 14.38 -10.10 -8.34
N THR A 89 13.72 -10.92 -7.57
CA THR A 89 14.02 -12.36 -7.58
C THR A 89 13.51 -13.01 -8.87
N LYS A 90 14.24 -14.02 -9.33
CA LYS A 90 13.85 -14.82 -10.51
C LYS A 90 12.46 -15.41 -10.32
N ARG A 91 12.14 -15.91 -9.10
CA ARG A 91 10.83 -16.47 -8.75
C ARG A 91 9.69 -15.48 -8.95
N VAL A 92 9.84 -14.23 -8.47
CA VAL A 92 8.80 -13.19 -8.62
C VAL A 92 8.55 -12.90 -10.11
N ARG A 93 9.60 -12.79 -10.90
CA ARG A 93 9.50 -12.59 -12.35
C ARG A 93 8.75 -13.74 -13.02
N GLU A 94 9.17 -14.98 -12.78
CA GLU A 94 8.56 -16.17 -13.38
C GLU A 94 7.08 -16.32 -13.03
N LEU A 95 6.69 -15.98 -11.78
CA LEU A 95 5.30 -16.01 -11.35
C LEU A 95 4.43 -15.01 -12.12
N ILE A 96 4.91 -13.79 -12.34
CA ILE A 96 4.16 -12.73 -13.02
C ILE A 96 4.12 -12.97 -14.53
N GLU A 97 5.27 -13.28 -15.13
CA GLU A 97 5.35 -13.56 -16.57
C GLU A 97 4.58 -14.84 -16.95
N GLY A 98 4.55 -15.83 -16.05
CA GLY A 98 3.74 -17.04 -16.21
C GLY A 98 2.22 -16.78 -16.23
N ARG A 99 1.77 -15.58 -15.84
CA ARG A 99 0.37 -15.12 -15.97
C ARG A 99 0.12 -14.32 -17.25
N GLY A 100 1.06 -14.29 -18.19
CA GLY A 100 0.98 -13.47 -19.39
C GLY A 100 1.14 -11.97 -19.13
N CYS A 101 1.66 -11.60 -17.95
CA CYS A 101 1.87 -10.21 -17.52
C CYS A 101 3.32 -9.77 -17.72
N SER A 102 3.53 -8.47 -17.85
CA SER A 102 4.89 -7.88 -17.91
C SER A 102 5.27 -7.33 -16.54
N LEU A 103 6.55 -7.48 -16.16
CA LEU A 103 7.10 -6.89 -14.93
C LEU A 103 8.02 -5.73 -15.26
N VAL A 104 7.75 -4.56 -14.70
CA VAL A 104 8.51 -3.33 -14.88
C VAL A 104 8.94 -2.81 -13.51
N PHE A 105 10.19 -2.37 -13.39
CA PHE A 105 10.70 -1.73 -12.18
C PHE A 105 10.82 -0.22 -12.39
N LEU A 106 10.38 0.53 -11.39
CA LEU A 106 10.56 1.99 -11.36
C LEU A 106 12.05 2.34 -11.26
N PRO A 107 12.46 3.52 -11.70
CA PRO A 107 13.80 4.02 -11.42
C PRO A 107 14.07 4.04 -9.90
N SER A 108 15.32 3.87 -9.50
CA SER A 108 15.70 3.96 -8.09
C SER A 108 15.34 5.34 -7.52
N TYR A 109 14.86 5.37 -6.28
CA TYR A 109 14.49 6.62 -5.57
C TYR A 109 13.42 7.47 -6.27
N SER A 110 12.45 6.84 -6.90
CA SER A 110 11.38 7.53 -7.65
C SER A 110 9.98 7.23 -7.08
N PRO A 111 9.69 7.54 -5.81
CA PRO A 111 8.37 7.30 -5.21
C PRO A 111 7.26 8.09 -5.90
N ASP A 112 7.59 9.24 -6.52
CA ASP A 112 6.63 10.10 -7.23
C ASP A 112 5.99 9.41 -8.45
N PHE A 113 6.59 8.32 -8.95
CA PHE A 113 6.02 7.49 -10.02
C PHE A 113 5.24 6.28 -9.48
N ASN A 114 5.08 6.14 -8.17
CA ASN A 114 4.46 4.98 -7.55
C ASN A 114 3.09 5.32 -6.93
N PRO A 115 1.95 5.12 -7.63
CA PRO A 115 0.62 5.50 -7.15
C PRO A 115 0.23 4.85 -5.81
N ILE A 116 0.80 3.70 -5.47
CA ILE A 116 0.48 3.00 -4.22
C ILE A 116 1.01 3.75 -2.99
N GLU A 117 2.06 4.57 -3.13
CA GLU A 117 2.56 5.40 -2.04
C GLU A 117 1.54 6.45 -1.61
N GLU A 118 0.81 7.03 -2.55
CA GLU A 118 -0.32 7.93 -2.28
C GLU A 118 -1.45 7.18 -1.56
N ALA A 119 -1.77 5.98 -2.02
CA ALA A 119 -2.77 5.13 -1.37
C ALA A 119 -2.35 4.78 0.06
N PHE A 120 -1.10 4.38 0.29
CA PHE A 120 -0.57 4.14 1.63
C PHE A 120 -0.56 5.39 2.51
N SER A 121 -0.32 6.57 1.95
CA SER A 121 -0.45 7.84 2.66
C SER A 121 -1.87 8.06 3.17
N LYS A 122 -2.89 7.82 2.32
CA LYS A 122 -4.31 7.87 2.69
C LYS A 122 -4.65 6.83 3.75
N VAL A 123 -4.26 5.57 3.56
CA VAL A 123 -4.47 4.47 4.52
C VAL A 123 -3.86 4.81 5.88
N LYS A 124 -2.59 5.23 5.93
CA LYS A 124 -1.93 5.67 7.17
C LYS A 124 -2.63 6.85 7.83
N GLY A 125 -3.18 7.76 7.03
CA GLY A 125 -4.01 8.88 7.53
C GLY A 125 -5.28 8.40 8.25
N LEU A 126 -5.94 7.37 7.72
CA LEU A 126 -7.12 6.74 8.32
C LEU A 126 -6.74 5.99 9.60
N LEU A 127 -5.69 5.17 9.58
CA LEU A 127 -5.20 4.43 10.74
C LEU A 127 -4.81 5.34 11.91
N ARG A 128 -4.16 6.49 11.63
CA ARG A 128 -3.86 7.49 12.67
C ARG A 128 -5.10 8.07 13.32
N ARG A 129 -6.22 8.15 12.60
CA ARG A 129 -7.51 8.63 13.12
C ARG A 129 -8.24 7.54 13.91
N ALA A 130 -8.19 6.30 13.46
CA ALA A 130 -8.77 5.13 14.12
C ALA A 130 -8.13 4.88 15.49
N LYS A 131 -6.81 5.12 15.63
CA LYS A 131 -6.06 4.98 16.90
C LYS A 131 -6.12 3.56 17.46
N ALA A 132 -6.00 2.53 16.63
CA ALA A 132 -5.89 1.13 17.08
C ALA A 132 -4.87 0.99 18.21
N ARG A 133 -5.21 0.19 19.23
CA ARG A 133 -4.38 -0.03 20.43
C ARG A 133 -4.02 -1.50 20.66
N SER A 134 -4.49 -2.38 19.79
CA SER A 134 -4.09 -3.79 19.72
C SER A 134 -3.76 -4.16 18.28
N PHE A 135 -3.08 -5.31 18.11
CA PHE A 135 -2.76 -5.85 16.80
C PHE A 135 -4.03 -6.18 16.01
N GLU A 136 -5.01 -6.82 16.65
CA GLU A 136 -6.28 -7.22 16.04
C GLU A 136 -7.05 -6.00 15.53
N ALA A 137 -7.16 -4.95 16.36
CA ALA A 137 -7.81 -3.70 15.97
C ALA A 137 -7.07 -3.02 14.81
N LEU A 138 -5.72 -3.06 14.79
CA LEU A 138 -4.93 -2.50 13.69
C LEU A 138 -5.18 -3.26 12.38
N VAL A 139 -5.27 -4.58 12.42
CA VAL A 139 -5.57 -5.41 11.24
C VAL A 139 -6.98 -5.11 10.71
N GLU A 140 -7.97 -5.02 11.58
CA GLU A 140 -9.36 -4.67 11.22
C GLU A 140 -9.44 -3.27 10.62
N ASP A 141 -8.88 -2.27 11.31
CA ASP A 141 -8.81 -0.89 10.82
C ASP A 141 -8.07 -0.78 9.48
N THR A 142 -7.03 -1.62 9.27
CA THR A 142 -6.31 -1.67 7.99
C THR A 142 -7.22 -2.15 6.87
N GLY A 143 -8.02 -3.19 7.08
CA GLY A 143 -9.02 -3.66 6.12
C GLY A 143 -10.02 -2.56 5.74
N GLY A 144 -10.57 -1.86 6.75
CA GLY A 144 -11.46 -0.72 6.55
C GLY A 144 -10.79 0.44 5.80
N ALA A 145 -9.53 0.75 6.14
CA ALA A 145 -8.78 1.82 5.50
C ALA A 145 -8.44 1.51 4.03
N LEU A 146 -8.11 0.26 3.69
CA LEU A 146 -7.89 -0.19 2.32
C LEU A 146 -9.18 -0.07 1.49
N SER A 147 -10.30 -0.52 2.03
CA SER A 147 -11.62 -0.43 1.39
C SER A 147 -12.10 1.01 1.18
N ALA A 148 -11.58 1.97 1.95
CA ALA A 148 -11.88 3.39 1.80
C ALA A 148 -11.07 4.09 0.67
N VAL A 149 -10.15 3.38 0.01
CA VAL A 149 -9.51 3.86 -1.22
C VAL A 149 -10.43 3.54 -2.38
N SER A 150 -11.19 4.54 -2.83
CA SER A 150 -12.12 4.38 -3.95
C SER A 150 -11.40 4.32 -5.30
N GLU A 151 -12.12 3.85 -6.32
CA GLU A 151 -11.69 3.94 -7.73
C GLU A 151 -11.30 5.37 -8.11
N ARG A 152 -12.08 6.37 -7.69
CA ARG A 152 -11.77 7.78 -7.94
C ARG A 152 -10.44 8.21 -7.32
N ASP A 153 -10.13 7.74 -6.11
CA ASP A 153 -8.83 8.01 -5.48
C ASP A 153 -7.71 7.37 -6.29
N ALA A 154 -7.87 6.08 -6.64
CA ALA A 154 -6.88 5.34 -7.41
C ALA A 154 -6.58 6.03 -8.74
N LEU A 155 -7.62 6.37 -9.52
CA LEU A 155 -7.47 7.13 -10.75
C LEU A 155 -6.72 8.46 -10.53
N GLY A 156 -7.06 9.18 -9.45
CA GLY A 156 -6.36 10.42 -9.08
C GLY A 156 -4.87 10.21 -8.80
N PHE A 157 -4.53 9.14 -8.08
CA PHE A 157 -3.13 8.78 -7.76
C PHE A 157 -2.34 8.42 -9.03
N PHE A 158 -2.92 7.63 -9.93
CA PHE A 158 -2.28 7.31 -11.20
C PHE A 158 -2.02 8.56 -12.04
N VAL A 159 -3.02 9.45 -12.17
CA VAL A 159 -2.86 10.71 -12.91
C VAL A 159 -1.80 11.60 -12.27
N HIS A 160 -1.78 11.70 -10.93
CA HIS A 160 -0.77 12.51 -10.22
C HIS A 160 0.65 11.98 -10.44
N CYS A 161 0.81 10.66 -10.49
CA CYS A 161 2.09 10.02 -10.81
C CYS A 161 2.45 10.02 -12.31
N GLY A 162 1.67 10.71 -13.16
CA GLY A 162 1.96 10.89 -14.59
C GLY A 162 1.48 9.76 -15.50
N TYR A 163 0.66 8.84 -15.02
CA TYR A 163 0.11 7.78 -15.86
C TYR A 163 -1.08 8.29 -16.67
N ALA A 164 -1.04 8.06 -17.99
CA ALA A 164 -2.20 8.28 -18.86
C ALA A 164 -3.22 7.16 -18.65
N ILE A 165 -4.38 7.50 -18.11
CA ILE A 165 -5.49 6.55 -18.00
C ILE A 165 -6.43 6.78 -19.18
N PRO A 166 -6.70 5.76 -20.01
CA PRO A 166 -7.70 5.87 -21.07
C PRO A 166 -9.05 6.26 -20.44
N ARG A 167 -9.61 7.40 -20.84
CA ARG A 167 -10.98 7.73 -20.47
C ARG A 167 -11.89 6.67 -21.13
N VAL A 168 -12.43 5.76 -20.37
CA VAL A 168 -13.55 4.95 -20.82
C VAL A 168 -14.70 5.94 -20.98
N HIS A 169 -15.01 6.31 -22.22
CA HIS A 169 -16.24 7.03 -22.51
C HIS A 169 -17.38 6.08 -22.14
N SER A 170 -18.06 6.37 -21.04
CA SER A 170 -19.38 5.83 -20.78
C SER A 170 -20.28 6.27 -21.95
N LEU A 171 -20.73 5.30 -22.75
CA LEU A 171 -21.80 5.48 -23.71
C LEU A 171 -23.12 5.67 -22.98
#